data_92d7e439d91994cde404ecffb5086dca
#
_entry.id   92d7e439d91994cde404ecffb5086dca
#
_cell.length_a   1.000
_cell.length_b   1.000
_cell.length_c   1.000
_cell.angle_alpha   90.00
_cell.angle_beta   90.00
_cell.angle_gamma   90.00
#
_symmetry.space_group_name_H-M   'P 1'
#
loop_
_entity.id
_entity.type
_entity.pdbx_description
1 polymer ?
#
loop_
_entity_poly.entity_id
_entity_poly.type
_entity_poly.pdbx_seq_one_letter_code
_entity_poly.pdbx_strand_id
1 'polypeptide(L)' 'MFAEGQKVTAIGNPTAPAETIPLSLDPSGTKPGPVIRPGVTLSVLDGDLQPSGWVYSVRTDDGVKGWIPEKRLRLKF' A
#
# COMPACT_ATOMS: atom_id res chain seq x y z
N MET A 1 -3.41 8.59 9.52
CA MET A 1 -3.80 8.89 8.12
C MET A 1 -2.63 9.51 7.38
N PHE A 2 -2.46 9.12 6.11
CA PHE A 2 -1.36 9.63 5.30
C PHE A 2 -1.84 10.69 4.32
N ALA A 3 -0.96 11.62 3.98
CA ALA A 3 -1.27 12.71 3.05
C ALA A 3 -0.77 12.36 1.65
N GLU A 4 -1.44 12.95 0.65
CA GLU A 4 -1.02 12.83 -0.75
C GLU A 4 0.43 13.32 -0.91
N GLY A 5 1.22 12.58 -1.66
CA GLY A 5 2.64 12.87 -1.86
C GLY A 5 3.57 12.37 -0.76
N GLN A 6 3.03 11.88 0.35
CA GLN A 6 3.83 11.37 1.46
C GLN A 6 4.51 10.06 1.07
N LYS A 7 5.74 9.86 1.57
CA LYS A 7 6.46 8.61 1.35
C LYS A 7 6.17 7.64 2.48
N VAL A 8 5.82 6.43 2.11
CA VAL A 8 5.50 5.35 3.05
C VAL A 8 6.19 4.07 2.60
N THR A 9 6.20 3.07 3.47
CA THR A 9 6.67 1.74 3.11
C THR A 9 5.62 0.71 3.51
N ALA A 10 5.55 -0.38 2.76
CA ALA A 10 4.63 -1.46 3.07
C ALA A 10 5.23 -2.39 4.09
N ILE A 11 4.40 -2.84 5.04
CA ILE A 11 4.80 -3.75 6.11
C ILE A 11 4.42 -5.16 5.72
N GLY A 12 5.39 -6.06 5.71
CA GLY A 12 5.15 -7.48 5.46
C GLY A 12 4.57 -8.19 6.67
N ASN A 13 4.22 -9.45 6.48
CA ASN A 13 3.77 -10.31 7.57
C ASN A 13 4.96 -10.60 8.50
N PRO A 14 4.85 -10.34 9.83
CA PRO A 14 5.94 -10.61 10.77
C PRO A 14 6.40 -12.06 10.80
N THR A 15 5.50 -13.01 10.50
CA THR A 15 5.83 -14.44 10.48
C THR A 15 6.36 -14.92 9.14
N ALA A 16 6.29 -14.08 8.10
CA ALA A 16 6.78 -14.39 6.76
C ALA A 16 7.33 -13.10 6.11
N PRO A 17 8.44 -12.57 6.62
CA PRO A 17 8.92 -11.24 6.22
C PRO A 17 9.37 -11.14 4.75
N ALA A 18 9.66 -12.26 4.11
CA ALA A 18 10.04 -12.27 2.70
C ALA A 18 8.84 -12.40 1.75
N GLU A 19 7.63 -12.53 2.30
CA GLU A 19 6.42 -12.68 1.50
C GLU A 19 6.07 -11.39 0.79
N THR A 20 5.58 -11.51 -0.46
CA THR A 20 5.14 -10.34 -1.23
C THR A 20 3.82 -9.79 -0.67
N ILE A 21 3.61 -8.51 -0.89
CA ILE A 21 2.40 -7.81 -0.42
C ILE A 21 1.52 -7.54 -1.64
N PRO A 22 0.31 -8.12 -1.71
CA PRO A 22 -0.59 -7.85 -2.84
C PRO A 22 -1.21 -6.47 -2.72
N LEU A 23 -1.21 -5.75 -3.82
CA LEU A 23 -1.99 -4.52 -3.97
C LEU A 23 -3.31 -4.88 -4.65
N SER A 24 -4.29 -3.99 -4.57
CA SER A 24 -5.57 -4.16 -5.23
C SER A 24 -5.72 -3.13 -6.34
N LEU A 25 -6.50 -3.46 -7.37
CA LEU A 25 -6.80 -2.53 -8.45
C LEU A 25 -7.88 -1.53 -8.06
N ASP A 26 -8.66 -1.83 -7.02
CA ASP A 26 -9.73 -0.96 -6.56
C ASP A 26 -9.62 -0.71 -5.06
N PRO A 27 -10.22 0.38 -4.53
CA PRO A 27 -10.15 0.69 -3.12
C PRO A 27 -10.88 -0.31 -2.21
N SER A 28 -11.84 -1.05 -2.74
CA SER A 28 -12.55 -2.07 -1.96
C SER A 28 -11.75 -3.36 -1.77
N GLY A 29 -10.66 -3.53 -2.53
CA GLY A 29 -9.81 -4.71 -2.42
C GLY A 29 -10.38 -5.96 -3.06
N THR A 30 -11.38 -5.83 -3.94
CA THR A 30 -12.04 -6.98 -4.58
C THR A 30 -11.35 -7.46 -5.84
N LYS A 31 -10.49 -6.62 -6.44
CA LYS A 31 -9.78 -6.98 -7.66
C LYS A 31 -8.29 -7.13 -7.36
N PRO A 32 -7.69 -8.30 -7.66
CA PRO A 32 -6.26 -8.48 -7.44
C PRO A 32 -5.45 -7.57 -8.36
N GLY A 33 -4.39 -7.00 -7.81
CA GLY A 33 -3.48 -6.13 -8.53
C GLY A 33 -2.05 -6.67 -8.50
N PRO A 34 -1.07 -5.80 -8.77
CA PRO A 34 0.32 -6.20 -8.70
C PRO A 34 0.74 -6.50 -7.26
N VAL A 35 1.87 -7.20 -7.11
CA VAL A 35 2.46 -7.46 -5.79
C VAL A 35 3.75 -6.67 -5.65
N ILE A 36 4.08 -6.31 -4.41
CA ILE A 36 5.32 -5.60 -4.08
C ILE A 36 6.04 -6.33 -2.97
N ARG A 37 7.32 -5.98 -2.78
CA ARG A 37 8.12 -6.53 -1.69
C ARG A 37 8.00 -5.66 -0.45
N PRO A 38 8.10 -6.23 0.77
CA PRO A 38 8.18 -5.42 1.99
C PRO A 38 9.38 -4.48 1.96
N GLY A 39 9.20 -3.29 2.53
CA GLY A 39 10.27 -2.29 2.61
C GLY A 39 10.43 -1.40 1.39
N VAL A 40 9.68 -1.66 0.32
CA VAL A 40 9.71 -0.80 -0.88
C VAL A 40 9.14 0.57 -0.52
N THR A 41 9.77 1.63 -1.03
CA THR A 41 9.28 2.99 -0.85
C THR A 41 8.11 3.25 -1.80
N LEU A 42 7.03 3.78 -1.24
CA LEU A 42 5.81 4.08 -1.97
C LEU A 42 5.46 5.55 -1.81
N SER A 43 4.88 6.13 -2.86
CA SER A 43 4.31 7.47 -2.80
C SER A 43 2.81 7.35 -2.67
N VAL A 44 2.22 8.07 -1.71
CA VAL A 44 0.76 8.11 -1.54
C VAL A 44 0.18 9.03 -2.61
N LEU A 45 -0.73 8.50 -3.42
CA LEU A 45 -1.38 9.25 -4.49
C LEU A 45 -2.76 9.75 -4.07
N ASP A 46 -3.50 8.92 -3.34
CA ASP A 46 -4.87 9.24 -2.94
C ASP A 46 -5.27 8.36 -1.77
N GLY A 47 -6.35 8.71 -1.11
CA GLY A 47 -6.91 7.93 -0.01
C GLY A 47 -8.42 7.78 -0.18
N ASP A 48 -8.95 6.65 0.29
CA ASP A 48 -10.38 6.37 0.25
C ASP A 48 -10.79 5.70 1.56
N LEU A 49 -11.89 6.15 2.15
CA LEU A 49 -12.40 5.57 3.38
C LEU A 49 -13.40 4.47 3.04
N GLN A 50 -13.04 3.24 3.42
CA GLN A 50 -13.88 2.06 3.25
C GLN A 50 -14.49 1.67 4.60
N PRO A 51 -15.52 0.81 4.61
CA PRO A 51 -16.07 0.33 5.89
C PRO A 51 -15.04 -0.33 6.80
N SER A 52 -14.02 -0.94 6.23
CA SER A 52 -12.92 -1.57 6.98
C SER A 52 -11.83 -0.60 7.42
N GLY A 53 -11.88 0.67 7.00
CA GLY A 53 -10.89 1.69 7.32
C GLY A 53 -10.31 2.35 6.07
N TRP A 54 -9.28 3.16 6.28
CA TRP A 54 -8.64 3.85 5.18
C TRP A 54 -7.82 2.90 4.30
N VAL A 55 -7.92 3.11 2.99
CA VAL A 55 -7.05 2.49 2.00
C VAL A 55 -6.40 3.60 1.17
N TYR A 56 -5.22 3.33 0.64
CA TYR A 56 -4.46 4.33 -0.10
C TYR A 56 -4.03 3.81 -1.46
N SER A 57 -4.17 4.66 -2.47
CA SER A 57 -3.53 4.43 -3.76
C SER A 57 -2.07 4.81 -3.62
N VAL A 58 -1.18 3.89 -3.94
CA VAL A 58 0.26 4.09 -3.80
C VAL A 58 0.96 3.72 -5.10
N ARG A 59 2.17 4.25 -5.25
CA ARG A 59 2.99 4.00 -6.43
C ARG A 59 4.44 3.77 -6.02
N THR A 60 5.06 2.77 -6.60
CA THR A 60 6.50 2.52 -6.43
C THR A 60 7.30 3.45 -7.35
N ASP A 61 8.62 3.53 -7.13
CA ASP A 61 9.50 4.36 -7.95
C ASP A 61 9.58 3.85 -9.39
N ASP A 62 9.35 2.56 -9.62
CA ASP A 62 9.35 1.97 -10.97
C ASP A 62 7.98 1.99 -11.64
N GLY A 63 6.98 2.64 -11.03
CA GLY A 63 5.70 2.89 -11.68
C GLY A 63 4.59 1.89 -11.38
N VAL A 64 4.80 0.94 -10.48
CA VAL A 64 3.75 0.00 -10.06
C VAL A 64 2.76 0.73 -9.17
N LYS A 65 1.46 0.63 -9.46
CA LYS A 65 0.39 1.31 -8.71
C LYS A 65 -0.63 0.31 -8.21
N GLY A 66 -1.27 0.65 -7.08
CA GLY A 66 -2.35 -0.14 -6.53
C GLY A 66 -2.86 0.44 -5.22
N TRP A 67 -3.88 -0.19 -4.67
CA TRP A 67 -4.50 0.21 -3.41
C TRP A 67 -4.07 -0.74 -2.30
N ILE A 68 -3.82 -0.20 -1.10
CA ILE A 68 -3.35 -0.95 0.06
C ILE A 68 -3.98 -0.38 1.33
N PRO A 69 -4.41 -1.23 2.30
CA PRO A 69 -4.94 -0.75 3.56
C PRO A 69 -3.90 0.00 4.39
N GLU A 70 -4.35 1.01 5.14
CA GLU A 70 -3.49 1.82 6.00
C GLU A 70 -2.67 0.97 6.98
N LYS A 71 -3.27 -0.09 7.52
CA LYS A 71 -2.61 -0.96 8.49
C LYS A 71 -1.36 -1.67 7.95
N ARG A 72 -1.22 -1.71 6.62
CA ARG A 72 -0.05 -2.30 5.95
C ARG A 72 1.01 -1.28 5.62
N LEU A 73 0.79 -0.01 5.97
CA LEU A 73 1.69 1.09 5.65
C LEU A 73 2.31 1.68 6.91
N ARG A 74 3.51 2.22 6.76
CA ARG A 74 4.16 2.99 7.81
C ARG A 74 4.95 4.12 7.14
N LEU A 75 5.16 5.22 7.87
CA LEU A 75 5.93 6.34 7.36
C LEU A 75 7.36 5.93 7.05
N LYS A 76 7.87 6.44 5.94
CA LYS A 76 9.26 6.26 5.55
C LYS A 76 10.04 7.50 5.98
N PHE A 77 11.05 7.31 6.79
CA PHE A 77 11.91 8.39 7.26
C PHE A 77 13.24 8.39 6.53
#